data_123951d465fa8268952a1cbaa2747855
#
_entry.id   123951d465fa8268952a1cbaa2747855
#
_cell.length_a   1.000
_cell.length_b   1.000
_cell.length_c   1.000
_cell.angle_alpha   90.00
_cell.angle_beta   90.00
_cell.angle_gamma   90.00
#
_symmetry.space_group_name_H-M   'P 1'
#
loop_
_entity.id
_entity.type
_entity.pdbx_description
1 polymer ?
#
loop_
_entity_poly.entity_id
_entity_poly.type
_entity_poly.pdbx_seq_one_letter_code
_entity_poly.pdbx_strand_id
1 'polypeptide(L)'
;MTDLCRKYYVDSINGNDTNDGLSENSAFASLFAVNRLALKPGDHILLACGSVFEKQFLQIRDSGTKQMPIVIGSYGCGEDPLIKTDGQGIWYQDYGKELDSPTHVYHGYVSSAVLLFDAEYIIIQDIEITNSADKVIGENYSQADKMERTGVAVVAKEKGLRCGITLRNLKIHDVHGNVYDKHMNNGGIYMTALQPAEEAMTGVARFSDILVEGCYVYRVSRWGIAVGYSYAHEKFAGAELDKKRFLKYGHENIVIRDNYVKMAGGDAITTMYLDRPLIQYNVAENGSEQINTTDYSQQQPRLDANGNEIGKQNVGAGRVAAGIWPWKCKDALFRYNEVADTRLNQDGMAYDADSGDGTVYEYNYSRQNEGGCVMFCMQEAIHNTFRNNVSYDDLGGTISPSENPDALLTDNIFYVRKGVPFVRKNMDGGNFTEENNQIIQL
;
A
#
# COMPACT_ATOMS: atom_id res chain seq x y z
N MET A 1 3.12 30.77 -27.74
CA MET A 1 1.89 30.94 -26.95
C MET A 1 2.10 30.11 -25.69
N THR A 2 2.21 30.78 -24.54
CA THR A 2 2.19 30.06 -23.23
C THR A 2 0.83 29.39 -23.15
N ASP A 3 0.78 28.06 -23.23
CA ASP A 3 -0.42 27.31 -22.92
C ASP A 3 -0.82 27.70 -21.49
N LEU A 4 -1.91 28.41 -21.34
CA LEU A 4 -2.46 28.81 -20.06
C LEU A 4 -2.87 27.53 -19.32
N CYS A 5 -2.39 27.35 -18.09
CA CYS A 5 -2.89 26.30 -17.19
C CYS A 5 -4.40 26.46 -17.04
N ARG A 6 -5.16 25.44 -17.40
CA ARG A 6 -6.62 25.45 -17.31
C ARG A 6 -7.04 24.94 -15.94
N LYS A 7 -8.12 25.53 -15.43
CA LYS A 7 -8.81 25.00 -14.24
C LYS A 7 -10.16 24.46 -14.67
N TYR A 8 -10.39 23.19 -14.41
CA TYR A 8 -11.65 22.54 -14.64
C TYR A 8 -12.37 22.35 -13.28
N TYR A 9 -13.57 22.87 -13.19
CA TYR A 9 -14.42 22.83 -12.02
C TYR A 9 -15.46 21.73 -12.16
N VAL A 10 -15.69 20.98 -11.10
CA VAL A 10 -16.65 19.88 -11.07
C VAL A 10 -17.49 20.01 -9.81
N ASP A 11 -18.80 20.10 -9.96
CA ASP A 11 -19.75 20.26 -8.86
C ASP A 11 -20.93 19.32 -9.09
N SER A 12 -21.06 18.28 -8.28
CA SER A 12 -22.11 17.27 -8.42
C SER A 12 -23.53 17.80 -8.11
N ILE A 13 -23.62 18.97 -7.47
CA ILE A 13 -24.89 19.58 -7.03
C ILE A 13 -25.38 20.61 -8.07
N ASN A 14 -24.48 21.50 -8.52
CA ASN A 14 -24.85 22.65 -9.35
C ASN A 14 -24.28 22.57 -10.79
N GLY A 15 -23.40 21.59 -11.06
CA GLY A 15 -22.76 21.43 -12.36
C GLY A 15 -23.67 20.84 -13.44
N ASN A 16 -23.19 20.89 -14.68
CA ASN A 16 -23.84 20.28 -15.83
C ASN A 16 -22.76 19.81 -16.82
N ASP A 17 -22.80 18.56 -17.26
CA ASP A 17 -21.81 17.98 -18.19
C ASP A 17 -21.88 18.53 -19.63
N THR A 18 -22.85 19.39 -19.91
CA THR A 18 -22.89 20.16 -21.17
C THR A 18 -22.09 21.47 -21.08
N ASN A 19 -21.62 21.85 -19.90
CA ASN A 19 -20.77 23.00 -19.68
C ASN A 19 -19.34 22.75 -20.19
N ASP A 20 -18.50 23.79 -20.16
CA ASP A 20 -17.08 23.70 -20.53
C ASP A 20 -16.15 23.39 -19.31
N GLY A 21 -16.67 23.47 -18.10
CA GLY A 21 -15.94 23.26 -16.86
C GLY A 21 -14.93 24.34 -16.49
N LEU A 22 -14.84 25.46 -17.25
CA LEU A 22 -13.74 26.44 -17.10
C LEU A 22 -13.97 27.51 -16.02
N SER A 23 -15.11 27.47 -15.35
CA SER A 23 -15.40 28.33 -14.19
C SER A 23 -16.33 27.64 -13.21
N GLU A 24 -16.42 28.14 -11.99
CA GLU A 24 -17.36 27.61 -10.97
C GLU A 24 -18.81 27.65 -11.44
N ASN A 25 -19.19 28.71 -12.19
CA ASN A 25 -20.56 28.85 -12.73
C ASN A 25 -20.84 27.97 -13.98
N SER A 26 -19.80 27.42 -14.59
CA SER A 26 -19.89 26.49 -15.72
C SER A 26 -19.25 25.14 -15.41
N ALA A 27 -19.32 24.70 -14.14
CA ALA A 27 -18.76 23.43 -13.68
C ALA A 27 -19.39 22.22 -14.38
N PHE A 28 -18.64 21.15 -14.55
CA PHE A 28 -19.16 19.83 -14.89
C PHE A 28 -19.96 19.25 -13.73
N ALA A 29 -20.89 18.36 -13.99
CA ALA A 29 -21.66 17.65 -12.96
C ALA A 29 -20.97 16.34 -12.52
N SER A 30 -20.12 15.75 -13.34
CA SER A 30 -19.60 14.41 -13.09
C SER A 30 -18.12 14.25 -13.38
N LEU A 31 -17.52 13.23 -12.73
CA LEU A 31 -16.16 12.77 -13.04
C LEU A 31 -16.07 12.13 -14.46
N PHE A 32 -17.20 11.69 -15.03
CA PHE A 32 -17.22 11.18 -16.39
C PHE A 32 -16.90 12.27 -17.43
N ALA A 33 -17.26 13.52 -17.15
CA ALA A 33 -16.84 14.65 -17.99
C ALA A 33 -15.31 14.82 -17.93
N VAL A 34 -14.74 14.75 -16.71
CA VAL A 34 -13.29 14.82 -16.51
C VAL A 34 -12.54 13.70 -17.21
N ASN A 35 -13.03 12.46 -17.12
CA ASN A 35 -12.39 11.29 -17.72
C ASN A 35 -12.32 11.37 -19.27
N ARG A 36 -13.03 12.29 -19.89
CA ARG A 36 -13.00 12.55 -21.35
C ARG A 36 -12.06 13.68 -21.75
N LEU A 37 -11.53 14.42 -20.79
CA LEU A 37 -10.61 15.52 -21.08
C LEU A 37 -9.24 14.99 -21.55
N ALA A 38 -8.62 15.74 -22.43
CA ALA A 38 -7.18 15.62 -22.70
C ALA A 38 -6.46 16.68 -21.87
N LEU A 39 -5.94 16.25 -20.72
CA LEU A 39 -5.25 17.13 -19.78
C LEU A 39 -3.85 17.48 -20.30
N LYS A 40 -3.41 18.66 -19.96
CA LYS A 40 -2.07 19.16 -20.27
C LYS A 40 -1.28 19.49 -19.00
N PRO A 41 0.06 19.54 -19.09
CA PRO A 41 0.88 19.99 -17.96
C PRO A 41 0.40 21.32 -17.40
N GLY A 42 0.19 21.35 -16.08
CA GLY A 42 -0.32 22.50 -15.36
C GLY A 42 -1.84 22.63 -15.26
N ASP A 43 -2.61 21.73 -15.88
CA ASP A 43 -4.06 21.73 -15.71
C ASP A 43 -4.46 21.32 -14.28
N HIS A 44 -5.52 21.93 -13.76
CA HIS A 44 -6.10 21.64 -12.47
C HIS A 44 -7.51 21.09 -12.64
N ILE A 45 -7.85 20.04 -11.90
CA ILE A 45 -9.20 19.51 -11.72
C ILE A 45 -9.60 19.83 -10.29
N LEU A 46 -10.63 20.64 -10.12
CA LEU A 46 -11.09 21.14 -8.84
C LEU A 46 -12.52 20.65 -8.57
N LEU A 47 -12.67 19.81 -7.55
CA LEU A 47 -13.93 19.26 -7.11
C LEU A 47 -14.55 20.16 -6.04
N ALA A 48 -15.82 20.50 -6.16
CA ALA A 48 -16.49 21.36 -5.19
C ALA A 48 -16.59 20.67 -3.81
N CYS A 49 -16.22 21.37 -2.75
CA CYS A 49 -16.48 20.92 -1.38
C CYS A 49 -17.97 20.64 -1.17
N GLY A 50 -18.30 19.55 -0.47
CA GLY A 50 -19.67 19.06 -0.27
C GLY A 50 -20.24 18.25 -1.44
N SER A 51 -19.53 18.12 -2.57
CA SER A 51 -19.94 17.25 -3.67
C SER A 51 -19.79 15.77 -3.31
N VAL A 52 -20.77 14.96 -3.75
CA VAL A 52 -20.71 13.50 -3.69
C VAL A 52 -20.85 12.94 -5.09
N PHE A 53 -19.83 12.20 -5.55
CA PHE A 53 -19.79 11.58 -6.88
C PHE A 53 -20.14 10.09 -6.76
N GLU A 54 -21.45 9.80 -6.64
CA GLU A 54 -21.93 8.43 -6.42
C GLU A 54 -21.78 7.53 -7.66
N LYS A 55 -21.24 6.32 -7.46
CA LYS A 55 -20.96 5.33 -8.51
C LYS A 55 -20.08 5.89 -9.63
N GLN A 56 -19.20 6.80 -9.28
CA GLN A 56 -18.25 7.42 -10.19
C GLN A 56 -16.81 7.12 -9.80
N PHE A 57 -15.90 7.34 -10.72
CA PHE A 57 -14.48 7.10 -10.58
C PHE A 57 -13.70 8.10 -11.42
N LEU A 58 -12.42 8.29 -11.06
CA LEU A 58 -11.50 9.14 -11.79
C LEU A 58 -10.38 8.31 -12.42
N GLN A 59 -10.17 8.46 -13.73
CA GLN A 59 -9.09 7.79 -14.46
C GLN A 59 -8.23 8.80 -15.20
N ILE A 60 -6.93 8.88 -14.87
CA ILE A 60 -5.97 9.78 -15.47
C ILE A 60 -4.88 8.98 -16.17
N ARG A 61 -4.67 9.29 -17.45
CA ARG A 61 -3.62 8.72 -18.32
C ARG A 61 -2.69 9.77 -18.91
N ASP A 62 -3.04 11.04 -18.70
CA ASP A 62 -2.24 12.20 -19.08
C ASP A 62 -1.19 12.48 -18.03
N SER A 63 -0.19 13.25 -18.40
CA SER A 63 0.96 13.56 -17.54
C SER A 63 1.20 15.05 -17.49
N GLY A 64 1.60 15.52 -16.30
CA GLY A 64 2.19 16.83 -16.11
C GLY A 64 3.67 16.85 -16.47
N THR A 65 4.35 17.86 -15.98
CA THR A 65 5.81 17.94 -15.94
C THR A 65 6.24 18.33 -14.53
N LYS A 66 7.51 18.18 -14.20
CA LYS A 66 8.06 18.57 -12.89
C LYS A 66 7.75 20.02 -12.52
N GLN A 67 7.75 20.92 -13.49
CA GLN A 67 7.47 22.35 -13.30
C GLN A 67 5.98 22.69 -13.38
N MET A 68 5.21 21.87 -14.06
CA MET A 68 3.76 22.03 -14.27
C MET A 68 3.04 20.70 -14.06
N PRO A 69 2.93 20.22 -12.81
CA PRO A 69 2.16 19.01 -12.54
C PRO A 69 0.68 19.23 -12.86
N ILE A 70 -0.03 18.15 -13.16
CA ILE A 70 -1.49 18.14 -13.16
C ILE A 70 -1.92 18.01 -11.69
N VAL A 71 -2.85 18.86 -11.25
CA VAL A 71 -3.33 18.87 -9.87
C VAL A 71 -4.80 18.51 -9.84
N ILE A 72 -5.15 17.53 -9.00
CA ILE A 72 -6.53 17.15 -8.69
C ILE A 72 -6.74 17.47 -7.21
N GLY A 73 -7.74 18.30 -6.90
CA GLY A 73 -8.01 18.71 -5.53
C GLY A 73 -9.41 19.30 -5.37
N SER A 74 -9.64 19.97 -4.25
CA SER A 74 -10.93 20.58 -3.94
C SER A 74 -10.94 22.09 -4.15
N TYR A 75 -12.13 22.67 -4.18
CA TYR A 75 -12.36 24.12 -4.11
C TYR A 75 -13.61 24.43 -3.32
N GLY A 76 -13.73 25.68 -2.89
CA GLY A 76 -14.81 26.14 -2.02
C GLY A 76 -14.52 25.88 -0.54
N CYS A 77 -15.56 25.85 0.26
CA CYS A 77 -15.48 25.62 1.70
C CYS A 77 -16.52 24.57 2.12
N GLY A 78 -16.17 23.73 3.09
CA GLY A 78 -17.07 22.68 3.62
C GLY A 78 -16.36 21.34 3.72
N GLU A 79 -17.12 20.27 3.70
CA GLU A 79 -16.60 18.90 3.69
C GLU A 79 -15.82 18.63 2.39
N ASP A 80 -14.78 17.81 2.47
CA ASP A 80 -14.04 17.40 1.29
C ASP A 80 -14.96 16.71 0.27
N PRO A 81 -14.73 16.90 -1.05
CA PRO A 81 -15.52 16.22 -2.07
C PRO A 81 -15.31 14.72 -1.98
N LEU A 82 -16.40 13.94 -1.99
CA LEU A 82 -16.39 12.49 -1.87
C LEU A 82 -16.51 11.80 -3.22
N ILE A 83 -15.52 10.99 -3.58
CA ILE A 83 -15.62 10.00 -4.67
C ILE A 83 -16.10 8.68 -4.08
N LYS A 84 -17.37 8.33 -4.34
CA LYS A 84 -18.03 7.13 -3.85
C LYS A 84 -18.24 6.15 -5.01
N THR A 85 -17.30 5.21 -5.15
CA THR A 85 -17.20 4.40 -6.38
C THR A 85 -18.07 3.16 -6.38
N ASP A 86 -18.23 2.48 -5.24
CA ASP A 86 -19.10 1.31 -5.06
C ASP A 86 -18.92 0.25 -6.17
N GLY A 87 -17.66 -0.15 -6.41
CA GLY A 87 -17.32 -1.20 -7.37
C GLY A 87 -17.26 -0.79 -8.84
N GLN A 88 -17.44 0.49 -9.17
CA GLN A 88 -17.21 1.02 -10.52
C GLN A 88 -15.72 1.24 -10.80
N GLY A 89 -15.38 1.83 -11.96
CA GLY A 89 -13.98 2.09 -12.31
C GLY A 89 -13.18 0.80 -12.55
N ILE A 90 -13.79 -0.17 -13.23
CA ILE A 90 -13.22 -1.49 -13.45
C ILE A 90 -12.14 -1.45 -14.53
N TRP A 91 -11.00 -2.06 -14.23
CA TRP A 91 -9.89 -2.27 -15.16
C TRP A 91 -9.29 -3.66 -14.95
N TYR A 92 -8.46 -4.14 -15.88
CA TYR A 92 -7.83 -5.44 -15.79
C TYR A 92 -6.36 -5.30 -15.39
N GLN A 93 -6.01 -5.83 -14.22
CA GLN A 93 -4.63 -5.94 -13.77
C GLN A 93 -4.04 -7.25 -14.26
N ASP A 94 -2.82 -7.21 -14.77
CA ASP A 94 -2.10 -8.39 -15.20
C ASP A 94 -0.58 -8.16 -15.08
N TYR A 95 0.07 -8.97 -14.24
CA TYR A 95 1.53 -8.96 -14.12
C TYR A 95 2.23 -9.66 -15.29
N GLY A 96 1.47 -10.33 -16.19
CA GLY A 96 2.01 -11.01 -17.36
C GLY A 96 2.60 -12.39 -17.08
N LYS A 97 2.78 -12.76 -15.82
CA LYS A 97 3.31 -14.05 -15.36
C LYS A 97 2.94 -14.35 -13.92
N GLU A 98 3.09 -15.61 -13.53
CA GLU A 98 2.95 -16.04 -12.14
C GLU A 98 3.90 -15.28 -11.22
N LEU A 99 3.47 -15.07 -9.98
CA LEU A 99 4.23 -14.38 -8.94
C LEU A 99 5.13 -15.37 -8.16
N ASP A 100 5.81 -14.87 -7.16
CA ASP A 100 6.73 -15.61 -6.29
C ASP A 100 6.08 -16.74 -5.50
N SER A 101 4.76 -16.73 -5.34
CA SER A 101 4.00 -17.83 -4.76
C SER A 101 2.89 -18.28 -5.70
N PRO A 102 2.74 -19.60 -5.93
CA PRO A 102 1.68 -20.14 -6.78
C PRO A 102 0.26 -19.91 -6.24
N THR A 103 0.14 -19.46 -5.00
CA THR A 103 -1.14 -19.10 -4.38
C THR A 103 -1.50 -17.64 -4.56
N HIS A 104 -0.59 -16.82 -5.09
CA HIS A 104 -0.85 -15.41 -5.33
C HIS A 104 -1.56 -15.22 -6.67
N VAL A 105 -2.67 -14.50 -6.64
CA VAL A 105 -3.38 -14.08 -7.85
C VAL A 105 -2.53 -13.02 -8.57
N TYR A 106 -2.31 -13.21 -9.88
CA TYR A 106 -1.44 -12.34 -10.66
C TYR A 106 -2.16 -11.56 -11.76
N HIS A 107 -3.43 -11.85 -12.00
CA HIS A 107 -4.28 -11.12 -12.93
C HIS A 107 -5.75 -11.19 -12.52
N GLY A 108 -6.52 -10.17 -12.88
CA GLY A 108 -7.94 -10.11 -12.59
C GLY A 108 -8.53 -8.71 -12.75
N TYR A 109 -9.83 -8.62 -12.58
CA TYR A 109 -10.53 -7.34 -12.62
C TYR A 109 -10.43 -6.63 -11.27
N VAL A 110 -10.13 -5.33 -11.32
CA VAL A 110 -10.03 -4.45 -10.17
C VAL A 110 -10.95 -3.26 -10.37
N SER A 111 -11.64 -2.85 -9.31
CA SER A 111 -12.35 -1.57 -9.24
C SER A 111 -11.45 -0.56 -8.51
N SER A 112 -11.22 0.60 -9.10
CA SER A 112 -10.45 1.67 -8.45
C SER A 112 -11.22 2.98 -8.47
N ALA A 113 -11.32 3.63 -7.31
CA ALA A 113 -11.99 4.93 -7.23
C ALA A 113 -11.19 6.02 -7.96
N VAL A 114 -9.87 5.98 -7.81
CA VAL A 114 -8.94 6.79 -8.56
C VAL A 114 -7.90 5.85 -9.19
N LEU A 115 -7.71 5.96 -10.51
CA LEU A 115 -6.70 5.21 -11.25
C LEU A 115 -5.78 6.18 -11.99
N LEU A 116 -4.51 6.18 -11.63
CA LEU A 116 -3.43 6.77 -12.41
C LEU A 116 -2.74 5.66 -13.21
N PHE A 117 -2.88 5.67 -14.53
CA PHE A 117 -2.31 4.63 -15.39
C PHE A 117 -1.29 5.22 -16.36
N ASP A 118 -0.03 4.86 -16.17
CA ASP A 118 1.11 5.40 -16.94
C ASP A 118 1.22 6.94 -16.89
N ALA A 119 0.63 7.55 -15.87
CA ALA A 119 0.69 8.98 -15.62
C ALA A 119 1.93 9.36 -14.80
N GLU A 120 2.39 10.60 -14.95
CA GLU A 120 3.48 11.16 -14.15
C GLU A 120 3.28 12.64 -13.87
N TYR A 121 3.94 13.13 -12.82
CA TYR A 121 3.80 14.51 -12.33
C TYR A 121 2.34 14.86 -12.06
N ILE A 122 1.71 14.06 -11.21
CA ILE A 122 0.33 14.23 -10.75
C ILE A 122 0.33 14.50 -9.25
N ILE A 123 -0.47 15.45 -8.83
CA ILE A 123 -0.76 15.70 -7.41
C ILE A 123 -2.25 15.46 -7.19
N ILE A 124 -2.60 14.57 -6.24
CA ILE A 124 -3.98 14.36 -5.78
C ILE A 124 -4.03 14.73 -4.31
N GLN A 125 -4.94 15.63 -3.96
CA GLN A 125 -5.02 16.16 -2.61
C GLN A 125 -6.43 16.57 -2.19
N ASP A 126 -6.66 16.57 -0.85
CA ASP A 126 -7.84 17.15 -0.22
C ASP A 126 -9.17 16.57 -0.79
N ILE A 127 -9.24 15.24 -0.86
CA ILE A 127 -10.38 14.47 -1.40
C ILE A 127 -10.70 13.31 -0.47
N GLU A 128 -11.98 13.03 -0.28
CA GLU A 128 -12.48 11.84 0.39
C GLU A 128 -12.83 10.76 -0.63
N ILE A 129 -12.50 9.49 -0.33
CA ILE A 129 -12.60 8.38 -1.28
C ILE A 129 -13.15 7.14 -0.58
N THR A 130 -14.19 6.54 -1.17
CA THR A 130 -14.71 5.24 -0.76
C THR A 130 -14.90 4.31 -1.97
N ASN A 131 -14.78 3.00 -1.72
CA ASN A 131 -15.06 1.98 -2.73
C ASN A 131 -15.67 0.76 -2.05
N SER A 132 -16.92 0.90 -1.62
CA SER A 132 -17.63 -0.06 -0.81
C SER A 132 -18.15 -1.25 -1.61
N ALA A 133 -18.41 -2.35 -0.90
CA ALA A 133 -19.20 -3.48 -1.38
C ALA A 133 -20.54 -3.51 -0.62
N ASP A 134 -21.55 -4.13 -1.23
CA ASP A 134 -22.85 -4.31 -0.59
C ASP A 134 -22.80 -5.19 0.67
N LYS A 135 -21.74 -6.00 0.81
CA LYS A 135 -21.53 -6.84 2.00
C LYS A 135 -20.37 -6.28 2.83
N VAL A 136 -20.66 -6.11 4.11
CA VAL A 136 -19.67 -5.66 5.08
C VAL A 136 -18.60 -6.72 5.29
N ILE A 137 -17.36 -6.30 5.29
CA ILE A 137 -16.20 -7.11 5.66
C ILE A 137 -16.37 -7.65 7.10
N GLY A 138 -16.10 -8.91 7.30
CA GLY A 138 -16.24 -9.59 8.59
C GLY A 138 -17.36 -10.64 8.64
N GLU A 139 -18.31 -10.61 7.70
CA GLU A 139 -19.31 -11.65 7.55
C GLU A 139 -18.88 -12.65 6.47
N ASN A 140 -18.19 -13.70 6.90
CA ASN A 140 -17.85 -14.85 6.07
C ASN A 140 -17.28 -14.49 4.68
N TYR A 141 -16.05 -14.07 4.67
CA TYR A 141 -15.30 -13.58 3.49
C TYR A 141 -15.31 -14.56 2.29
N SER A 142 -15.50 -15.85 2.54
CA SER A 142 -15.62 -16.87 1.47
C SER A 142 -16.87 -16.71 0.59
N GLN A 143 -17.84 -15.93 1.03
CA GLN A 143 -19.09 -15.67 0.32
C GLN A 143 -19.22 -14.21 -0.13
N ALA A 144 -18.25 -13.35 0.21
CA ALA A 144 -18.25 -11.98 -0.27
C ALA A 144 -18.02 -11.92 -1.79
N ASP A 145 -18.46 -10.84 -2.39
CA ASP A 145 -18.02 -10.44 -3.70
C ASP A 145 -16.48 -10.40 -3.73
N LYS A 146 -15.87 -11.24 -4.58
CA LYS A 146 -14.41 -11.39 -4.66
C LYS A 146 -13.75 -10.34 -5.54
N MET A 147 -14.42 -9.26 -5.85
CA MET A 147 -13.84 -8.15 -6.62
C MET A 147 -12.75 -7.46 -5.82
N GLU A 148 -11.61 -7.24 -6.45
CA GLU A 148 -10.57 -6.38 -5.92
C GLU A 148 -11.02 -4.92 -5.95
N ARG A 149 -10.81 -4.20 -4.86
CA ARG A 149 -11.17 -2.78 -4.74
C ARG A 149 -10.04 -1.97 -4.18
N THR A 150 -9.79 -0.82 -4.80
CA THR A 150 -8.75 0.13 -4.36
C THR A 150 -9.35 1.52 -4.22
N GLY A 151 -8.92 2.28 -3.22
CA GLY A 151 -9.15 3.72 -3.17
C GLY A 151 -8.37 4.43 -4.27
N VAL A 152 -7.04 4.38 -4.20
CA VAL A 152 -6.15 4.96 -5.21
C VAL A 152 -5.21 3.89 -5.75
N ALA A 153 -5.31 3.61 -7.03
CA ALA A 153 -4.40 2.75 -7.79
C ALA A 153 -3.45 3.59 -8.65
N VAL A 154 -2.15 3.34 -8.54
CA VAL A 154 -1.13 3.94 -9.41
C VAL A 154 -0.40 2.83 -10.15
N VAL A 155 -0.44 2.86 -11.46
CA VAL A 155 0.05 1.79 -12.32
C VAL A 155 1.08 2.31 -13.30
N ALA A 156 2.26 1.70 -13.32
CA ALA A 156 3.26 1.84 -14.36
C ALA A 156 3.22 0.59 -15.24
N LYS A 157 3.09 0.71 -16.56
CA LYS A 157 3.05 -0.42 -17.48
C LYS A 157 3.77 -0.15 -18.80
N GLU A 158 3.20 0.68 -19.68
CA GLU A 158 3.61 0.78 -21.08
C GLU A 158 4.57 1.95 -21.37
N LYS A 159 4.96 2.73 -20.36
CA LYS A 159 5.77 3.94 -20.57
C LYS A 159 7.08 3.96 -19.75
N GLY A 160 7.52 2.81 -19.24
CA GLY A 160 8.76 2.67 -18.48
C GLY A 160 8.69 3.40 -17.12
N LEU A 161 9.72 4.22 -16.80
CA LEU A 161 9.78 4.97 -15.55
C LEU A 161 8.68 6.03 -15.45
N ARG A 162 7.91 6.01 -14.37
CA ARG A 162 6.90 7.03 -14.03
C ARG A 162 7.36 7.82 -12.82
N CYS A 163 7.31 9.15 -12.91
CA CYS A 163 7.88 10.04 -11.89
C CYS A 163 6.86 11.01 -11.32
N GLY A 164 7.14 11.48 -10.10
CA GLY A 164 6.51 12.68 -9.55
C GLY A 164 5.05 12.53 -9.16
N ILE A 165 4.64 11.42 -8.55
CA ILE A 165 3.28 11.26 -8.02
C ILE A 165 3.26 11.71 -6.56
N THR A 166 2.37 12.63 -6.24
CA THR A 166 2.09 13.06 -4.87
C THR A 166 0.64 12.76 -4.50
N LEU A 167 0.45 11.99 -3.45
CA LEU A 167 -0.85 11.75 -2.81
C LEU A 167 -0.80 12.42 -1.44
N ARG A 168 -1.67 13.41 -1.20
CA ARG A 168 -1.59 14.25 -0.01
C ARG A 168 -2.97 14.49 0.61
N ASN A 169 -3.05 14.45 1.93
CA ASN A 169 -4.26 14.80 2.68
C ASN A 169 -5.54 14.08 2.17
N LEU A 170 -5.41 12.83 1.75
CA LEU A 170 -6.55 12.04 1.29
C LEU A 170 -7.22 11.37 2.49
N LYS A 171 -8.55 11.35 2.51
CA LYS A 171 -9.33 10.52 3.41
C LYS A 171 -9.83 9.31 2.62
N ILE A 172 -9.28 8.13 2.87
CA ILE A 172 -9.62 6.91 2.14
C ILE A 172 -10.20 5.91 3.12
N HIS A 173 -11.44 5.52 2.93
CA HIS A 173 -12.09 4.59 3.86
C HIS A 173 -13.18 3.76 3.19
N ASP A 174 -13.61 2.71 3.91
CA ASP A 174 -14.63 1.79 3.41
C ASP A 174 -14.31 1.26 2.01
N VAL A 175 -13.08 0.75 1.85
CA VAL A 175 -12.63 0.10 0.62
C VAL A 175 -12.69 -1.41 0.84
N HIS A 176 -13.67 -2.08 0.23
CA HIS A 176 -14.05 -3.44 0.55
C HIS A 176 -13.69 -4.44 -0.56
N GLY A 177 -12.41 -4.66 -0.79
CA GLY A 177 -11.89 -5.66 -1.73
C GLY A 177 -11.64 -7.04 -1.09
N ASN A 178 -11.07 -7.95 -1.84
CA ASN A 178 -10.72 -9.29 -1.36
C ASN A 178 -9.42 -9.29 -0.55
N VAL A 179 -9.51 -9.39 0.76
CA VAL A 179 -8.37 -9.31 1.68
C VAL A 179 -7.29 -10.37 1.44
N TYR A 180 -7.63 -11.47 0.81
CA TYR A 180 -6.71 -12.61 0.63
C TYR A 180 -5.84 -12.52 -0.64
N ASP A 181 -6.19 -11.70 -1.61
CA ASP A 181 -5.42 -11.56 -2.83
C ASP A 181 -4.29 -10.53 -2.65
N LYS A 182 -3.14 -11.04 -2.19
CA LYS A 182 -2.04 -10.26 -1.62
C LYS A 182 -1.42 -9.23 -2.59
N HIS A 183 -1.36 -9.49 -3.88
CA HIS A 183 -0.65 -8.62 -4.83
C HIS A 183 -1.56 -7.95 -5.88
N MET A 184 -2.85 -8.10 -5.72
CA MET A 184 -3.81 -7.34 -6.51
C MET A 184 -4.00 -5.93 -5.92
N ASN A 185 -4.46 -4.99 -6.74
CA ASN A 185 -4.83 -3.66 -6.25
C ASN A 185 -6.05 -3.75 -5.32
N ASN A 186 -5.78 -3.71 -4.04
CA ASN A 186 -6.74 -4.06 -3.00
C ASN A 186 -6.41 -3.31 -1.70
N GLY A 187 -7.24 -2.34 -1.35
CA GLY A 187 -7.04 -1.52 -0.14
C GLY A 187 -7.05 -0.02 -0.37
N GLY A 188 -6.41 0.73 0.49
CA GLY A 188 -6.43 2.20 0.47
C GLY A 188 -5.65 2.77 -0.72
N ILE A 189 -4.35 2.66 -0.68
CA ILE A 189 -3.43 3.12 -1.73
C ILE A 189 -2.58 1.93 -2.18
N TYR A 190 -2.55 1.66 -3.47
CA TYR A 190 -1.71 0.60 -4.03
C TYR A 190 -0.99 1.05 -5.30
N MET A 191 0.34 0.97 -5.31
CA MET A 191 1.17 1.33 -6.45
C MET A 191 1.90 0.10 -6.97
N THR A 192 1.72 -0.23 -8.26
CA THR A 192 2.26 -1.43 -8.87
C THR A 192 2.85 -1.20 -10.26
N ALA A 193 3.89 -1.97 -10.57
CA ALA A 193 4.46 -2.04 -11.91
C ALA A 193 4.04 -3.34 -12.60
N LEU A 194 3.38 -3.24 -13.73
CA LEU A 194 2.92 -4.36 -14.54
C LEU A 194 3.83 -4.59 -15.75
N GLN A 195 3.85 -5.81 -16.26
CA GLN A 195 4.67 -6.15 -17.43
C GLN A 195 4.21 -5.39 -18.66
N PRO A 196 5.10 -4.58 -19.28
CA PRO A 196 4.78 -3.93 -20.55
C PRO A 196 4.71 -4.94 -21.68
N ALA A 197 3.97 -4.62 -22.72
CA ALA A 197 3.87 -5.47 -23.92
C ALA A 197 5.22 -5.60 -24.63
N GLU A 198 5.98 -4.51 -24.70
CA GLU A 198 7.29 -4.44 -25.38
C GLU A 198 8.33 -3.72 -24.54
N GLU A 199 8.82 -4.38 -23.47
CA GLU A 199 9.79 -3.81 -22.54
C GLU A 199 11.05 -3.27 -23.21
N ALA A 200 11.51 -3.90 -24.30
CA ALA A 200 12.69 -3.45 -25.05
C ALA A 200 12.50 -2.05 -25.66
N MET A 201 11.28 -1.66 -25.95
CA MET A 201 10.93 -0.35 -26.52
C MET A 201 10.56 0.68 -25.44
N THR A 202 9.75 0.26 -24.49
CA THR A 202 9.19 1.16 -23.46
C THR A 202 10.11 1.34 -22.26
N GLY A 203 11.02 0.41 -22.04
CA GLY A 203 11.82 0.28 -20.81
C GLY A 203 11.07 -0.45 -19.70
N VAL A 204 11.75 -0.69 -18.60
CA VAL A 204 11.20 -1.35 -17.41
C VAL A 204 10.17 -0.45 -16.74
N ALA A 205 8.96 -0.95 -16.52
CA ALA A 205 7.93 -0.23 -15.78
C ALA A 205 8.34 -0.11 -14.29
N ARG A 206 8.47 1.10 -13.79
CA ARG A 206 8.92 1.39 -12.41
C ARG A 206 8.60 2.84 -12.02
N PHE A 207 8.81 3.17 -10.75
CA PHE A 207 8.51 4.48 -10.18
C PHE A 207 9.75 5.21 -9.66
N SER A 208 9.70 6.55 -9.68
CA SER A 208 10.61 7.44 -8.97
C SER A 208 9.88 8.70 -8.49
N ASP A 209 10.42 9.34 -7.45
CA ASP A 209 9.88 10.60 -6.91
C ASP A 209 8.40 10.48 -6.48
N ILE A 210 8.10 9.52 -5.61
CA ILE A 210 6.77 9.32 -5.05
C ILE A 210 6.69 9.88 -3.63
N LEU A 211 5.63 10.62 -3.36
CA LEU A 211 5.31 11.13 -2.04
C LEU A 211 3.89 10.74 -1.64
N VAL A 212 3.74 10.06 -0.50
CA VAL A 212 2.45 9.82 0.15
C VAL A 212 2.50 10.46 1.53
N GLU A 213 1.74 11.52 1.76
CA GLU A 213 1.81 12.28 3.00
C GLU A 213 0.45 12.77 3.51
N GLY A 214 0.29 12.80 4.84
CA GLY A 214 -0.87 13.37 5.49
C GLY A 214 -2.20 12.64 5.19
N CYS A 215 -2.14 11.42 4.69
CA CYS A 215 -3.33 10.65 4.35
C CYS A 215 -3.92 9.96 5.58
N TYR A 216 -5.24 9.95 5.69
CA TYR A 216 -6.01 9.16 6.64
C TYR A 216 -6.65 7.98 5.94
N VAL A 217 -6.17 6.78 6.22
CA VAL A 217 -6.65 5.52 5.62
C VAL A 217 -7.32 4.67 6.70
N TYR A 218 -8.59 4.37 6.52
CA TYR A 218 -9.38 3.75 7.57
C TYR A 218 -10.34 2.69 7.04
N ARG A 219 -10.35 1.52 7.67
CA ARG A 219 -11.27 0.42 7.33
C ARG A 219 -11.20 0.06 5.84
N VAL A 220 -10.02 -0.41 5.43
CA VAL A 220 -9.75 -0.87 4.06
C VAL A 220 -9.40 -2.35 4.06
N SER A 221 -9.57 -3.02 2.93
CA SER A 221 -9.50 -4.48 2.85
C SER A 221 -8.12 -5.06 3.15
N ARG A 222 -7.16 -4.99 2.26
CA ARG A 222 -5.87 -5.65 2.45
C ARG A 222 -4.78 -4.67 2.89
N TRP A 223 -4.50 -3.71 2.05
CA TRP A 223 -3.40 -2.79 2.22
C TRP A 223 -3.89 -1.42 2.68
N GLY A 224 -3.31 -0.88 3.73
CA GLY A 224 -3.48 0.54 4.01
C GLY A 224 -2.79 1.36 2.92
N ILE A 225 -1.47 1.29 2.87
CA ILE A 225 -0.63 1.93 1.85
C ILE A 225 0.42 0.90 1.41
N ALA A 226 0.43 0.53 0.13
CA ALA A 226 1.41 -0.39 -0.43
C ALA A 226 2.04 0.19 -1.69
N VAL A 227 3.37 0.21 -1.74
CA VAL A 227 4.12 0.83 -2.84
C VAL A 227 5.18 -0.11 -3.38
N GLY A 228 5.10 -0.40 -4.68
CA GLY A 228 6.23 -0.92 -5.44
C GLY A 228 6.15 -2.37 -5.89
N TYR A 229 5.09 -3.14 -5.64
CA TYR A 229 5.06 -4.50 -6.18
C TYR A 229 5.22 -4.52 -7.70
N SER A 230 6.03 -5.45 -8.22
CA SER A 230 6.50 -5.39 -9.59
C SER A 230 6.47 -6.75 -10.28
N TYR A 231 6.09 -6.75 -11.57
CA TYR A 231 6.24 -7.91 -12.46
C TYR A 231 7.71 -8.39 -12.55
N ALA A 232 8.66 -7.49 -12.25
CA ALA A 232 10.10 -7.80 -12.29
C ALA A 232 10.61 -8.43 -10.98
N HIS A 233 9.72 -8.92 -10.10
CA HIS A 233 10.04 -9.49 -8.77
C HIS A 233 11.20 -10.51 -8.79
N GLU A 234 11.29 -11.37 -9.81
CA GLU A 234 12.36 -12.36 -9.95
C GLU A 234 13.77 -11.74 -10.05
N LYS A 235 13.86 -10.46 -10.44
CA LYS A 235 15.13 -9.75 -10.51
C LYS A 235 15.70 -9.45 -9.12
N PHE A 236 14.90 -9.63 -8.06
CA PHE A 236 15.28 -9.38 -6.68
C PHE A 236 15.47 -10.68 -5.87
N ALA A 237 15.69 -11.81 -6.54
CA ALA A 237 16.07 -13.05 -5.88
C ALA A 237 17.48 -12.93 -5.28
N GLY A 238 17.69 -13.60 -4.12
CA GLY A 238 18.93 -13.61 -3.36
C GLY A 238 19.01 -12.54 -2.28
N ALA A 239 19.92 -12.71 -1.34
CA ALA A 239 20.05 -11.87 -0.16
C ALA A 239 20.75 -10.54 -0.46
N GLU A 240 21.90 -10.58 -1.14
CA GLU A 240 22.61 -9.35 -1.48
C GLU A 240 21.95 -8.61 -2.64
N LEU A 241 21.38 -7.46 -2.34
CA LEU A 241 20.67 -6.64 -3.32
C LEU A 241 21.61 -5.59 -3.94
N ASP A 242 22.07 -5.82 -5.17
CA ASP A 242 22.97 -4.92 -5.88
C ASP A 242 22.25 -3.62 -6.30
N LYS A 243 22.89 -2.48 -6.00
CA LYS A 243 22.40 -1.15 -6.40
C LYS A 243 22.11 -1.04 -7.90
N LYS A 244 22.89 -1.66 -8.77
CA LYS A 244 22.64 -1.66 -10.23
C LYS A 244 21.33 -2.33 -10.61
N ARG A 245 20.90 -3.32 -9.82
CA ARG A 245 19.63 -4.01 -9.98
C ARG A 245 18.47 -3.05 -9.72
N PHE A 246 18.56 -2.27 -8.63
CA PHE A 246 17.54 -1.25 -8.32
C PHE A 246 17.48 -0.12 -9.34
N LEU A 247 18.62 0.37 -9.81
CA LEU A 247 18.66 1.38 -10.88
C LEU A 247 17.95 0.94 -12.16
N LYS A 248 17.88 -0.36 -12.41
CA LYS A 248 17.24 -0.91 -13.61
C LYS A 248 15.81 -1.37 -13.38
N TYR A 249 15.53 -2.05 -12.29
CA TYR A 249 14.27 -2.76 -12.07
C TYR A 249 13.49 -2.26 -10.85
N GLY A 250 14.15 -1.61 -9.90
CA GLY A 250 13.56 -1.14 -8.65
C GLY A 250 12.94 0.25 -8.74
N HIS A 251 12.36 0.64 -7.65
CA HIS A 251 11.80 1.97 -7.46
C HIS A 251 12.75 2.80 -6.60
N GLU A 252 12.77 4.10 -6.79
CA GLU A 252 13.69 5.00 -6.11
C GLU A 252 13.03 6.32 -5.68
N ASN A 253 13.60 6.98 -4.67
CA ASN A 253 13.10 8.28 -4.22
C ASN A 253 11.65 8.23 -3.70
N ILE A 254 11.34 7.25 -2.86
CA ILE A 254 9.99 7.04 -2.32
C ILE A 254 9.95 7.52 -0.87
N VAL A 255 8.99 8.38 -0.55
CA VAL A 255 8.74 8.89 0.80
C VAL A 255 7.28 8.64 1.20
N ILE A 256 7.08 7.98 2.34
CA ILE A 256 5.77 7.77 2.96
C ILE A 256 5.83 8.38 4.35
N ARG A 257 5.08 9.45 4.60
CA ARG A 257 5.19 10.18 5.87
C ARG A 257 3.89 10.80 6.35
N ASP A 258 3.82 11.01 7.66
CA ASP A 258 2.72 11.75 8.30
C ASP A 258 1.34 11.14 8.00
N ASN A 259 1.26 9.83 7.72
CA ASN A 259 0.01 9.14 7.44
C ASN A 259 -0.52 8.45 8.69
N TYR A 260 -1.85 8.35 8.77
CA TYR A 260 -2.54 7.57 9.79
C TYR A 260 -3.33 6.45 9.12
N VAL A 261 -2.95 5.20 9.42
CA VAL A 261 -3.62 4.00 8.90
C VAL A 261 -4.27 3.25 10.05
N LYS A 262 -5.58 3.02 9.96
CA LYS A 262 -6.33 2.31 10.98
C LYS A 262 -7.24 1.26 10.39
N MET A 263 -7.28 0.09 11.02
CA MET A 263 -8.14 -1.03 10.60
C MET A 263 -7.91 -1.44 9.13
N ALA A 264 -6.63 -1.56 8.74
CA ALA A 264 -6.31 -2.28 7.51
C ALA A 264 -6.62 -3.77 7.71
N GLY A 265 -7.32 -4.38 6.77
CA GLY A 265 -7.68 -5.81 6.86
C GLY A 265 -6.47 -6.73 6.85
N GLY A 266 -5.39 -6.30 6.24
CA GLY A 266 -4.07 -6.91 6.25
C GLY A 266 -3.00 -5.94 6.73
N ASP A 267 -2.03 -5.66 5.89
CA ASP A 267 -0.86 -4.84 6.19
C ASP A 267 -1.20 -3.34 6.23
N ALA A 268 -0.62 -2.62 7.18
CA ALA A 268 -0.89 -1.19 7.25
C ALA A 268 -0.07 -0.39 6.24
N ILE A 269 1.28 -0.46 6.28
CA ILE A 269 2.15 0.24 5.33
C ILE A 269 3.26 -0.70 4.86
N THR A 270 3.35 -0.89 3.55
CA THR A 270 4.35 -1.78 2.96
C THR A 270 5.06 -1.14 1.77
N THR A 271 6.36 -1.36 1.69
CA THR A 271 7.21 -0.96 0.56
C THR A 271 7.87 -2.18 -0.06
N MET A 272 7.97 -2.23 -1.39
CA MET A 272 8.43 -3.43 -2.10
C MET A 272 9.37 -3.05 -3.23
N TYR A 273 10.56 -3.67 -3.26
CA TYR A 273 11.59 -3.48 -4.31
C TYR A 273 12.08 -2.04 -4.44
N LEU A 274 12.25 -1.32 -3.33
CA LEU A 274 12.67 0.08 -3.28
C LEU A 274 14.14 0.22 -2.87
N ASP A 275 14.85 1.14 -3.54
CA ASP A 275 16.17 1.62 -3.12
C ASP A 275 16.02 2.80 -2.17
N ARG A 276 16.48 2.65 -0.95
CA ARG A 276 16.51 3.67 0.11
C ARG A 276 15.18 4.42 0.33
N PRO A 277 14.05 3.70 0.48
CA PRO A 277 12.82 4.36 0.81
C PRO A 277 12.88 4.98 2.22
N LEU A 278 12.16 6.11 2.41
CA LEU A 278 12.03 6.77 3.70
C LEU A 278 10.59 6.70 4.19
N ILE A 279 10.38 5.99 5.30
CA ILE A 279 9.06 5.80 5.92
C ILE A 279 9.12 6.38 7.32
N GLN A 280 8.46 7.52 7.56
CA GLN A 280 8.60 8.25 8.81
C GLN A 280 7.32 8.95 9.27
N TYR A 281 7.19 9.10 10.60
CA TYR A 281 6.07 9.81 11.23
C TYR A 281 4.69 9.25 10.87
N ASN A 282 4.62 7.95 10.57
CA ASN A 282 3.34 7.30 10.30
C ASN A 282 2.82 6.63 11.59
N VAL A 283 1.50 6.56 11.71
CA VAL A 283 0.82 5.82 12.77
C VAL A 283 -0.02 4.72 12.14
N ALA A 284 0.13 3.49 12.61
CA ALA A 284 -0.66 2.34 12.19
C ALA A 284 -1.33 1.70 13.41
N GLU A 285 -2.64 1.59 13.41
CA GLU A 285 -3.42 0.98 14.48
C GLU A 285 -4.39 -0.08 13.97
N ASN A 286 -4.56 -1.16 14.74
CA ASN A 286 -5.48 -2.25 14.43
C ASN A 286 -5.27 -2.82 13.00
N GLY A 287 -4.01 -3.06 12.62
CA GLY A 287 -3.67 -3.77 11.39
C GLY A 287 -4.06 -5.25 11.47
N SER A 288 -4.17 -5.90 10.32
CA SER A 288 -4.56 -7.32 10.19
C SER A 288 -5.94 -7.65 10.78
N GLU A 289 -6.86 -6.70 10.79
CA GLU A 289 -8.16 -6.81 11.45
C GLU A 289 -9.02 -7.94 10.86
N GLN A 290 -8.84 -8.28 9.59
CA GLN A 290 -9.63 -9.31 8.90
C GLN A 290 -8.90 -10.62 8.72
N ILE A 291 -7.59 -10.60 8.54
CA ILE A 291 -6.77 -11.83 8.46
C ILE A 291 -6.27 -12.22 9.84
N ASN A 292 -7.18 -12.63 10.69
CA ASN A 292 -6.88 -13.09 12.05
C ASN A 292 -6.71 -14.60 12.13
N THR A 293 -6.30 -15.10 13.30
CA THR A 293 -6.04 -16.51 13.55
C THR A 293 -7.25 -17.44 13.35
N THR A 294 -8.46 -16.94 13.50
CA THR A 294 -9.67 -17.74 13.37
C THR A 294 -9.89 -18.16 11.92
N ASP A 295 -9.68 -17.25 10.99
CA ASP A 295 -9.77 -17.52 9.56
C ASP A 295 -8.57 -18.28 9.02
N TYR A 296 -7.43 -18.15 9.69
CA TYR A 296 -6.17 -18.78 9.31
C TYR A 296 -6.22 -20.30 9.26
N SER A 297 -7.06 -20.92 10.07
CA SER A 297 -7.19 -22.39 10.16
C SER A 297 -8.07 -22.99 9.06
N GLN A 298 -8.75 -22.21 8.24
CA GLN A 298 -9.68 -22.72 7.24
C GLN A 298 -8.97 -23.10 5.94
N GLN A 299 -9.00 -24.38 5.61
CA GLN A 299 -8.63 -24.86 4.29
C GLN A 299 -9.74 -24.50 3.29
N GLN A 300 -9.41 -23.77 2.24
CA GLN A 300 -10.35 -23.48 1.15
C GLN A 300 -10.18 -24.46 -0.02
N PRO A 301 -11.26 -24.80 -0.74
CA PRO A 301 -11.12 -25.58 -1.96
C PRO A 301 -10.30 -24.84 -3.01
N ARG A 302 -9.33 -25.54 -3.59
CA ARG A 302 -8.62 -25.08 -4.77
C ARG A 302 -9.46 -25.45 -5.99
N LEU A 303 -9.82 -24.49 -6.81
CA LEU A 303 -10.64 -24.69 -8.00
C LEU A 303 -9.78 -24.64 -9.26
N ASP A 304 -10.09 -25.46 -10.26
CA ASP A 304 -9.56 -25.34 -11.61
C ASP A 304 -10.22 -24.17 -12.38
N ALA A 305 -9.81 -23.94 -13.62
CA ALA A 305 -10.37 -22.90 -14.47
C ALA A 305 -11.86 -23.07 -14.79
N ASN A 306 -12.42 -24.26 -14.55
CA ASN A 306 -13.83 -24.59 -14.77
C ASN A 306 -14.66 -24.53 -13.48
N GLY A 307 -14.02 -24.19 -12.35
CA GLY A 307 -14.66 -24.13 -11.04
C GLY A 307 -14.78 -25.48 -10.32
N ASN A 308 -14.12 -26.55 -10.79
CA ASN A 308 -14.10 -27.84 -10.11
C ASN A 308 -13.05 -27.86 -9.00
N GLU A 309 -13.39 -28.47 -7.88
CA GLU A 309 -12.46 -28.66 -6.76
C GLU A 309 -11.37 -29.67 -7.15
N ILE A 310 -10.11 -29.21 -7.19
CA ILE A 310 -8.91 -30.01 -7.49
C ILE A 310 -8.05 -30.29 -6.26
N GLY A 311 -8.57 -29.98 -5.08
CA GLY A 311 -7.91 -30.19 -3.78
C GLY A 311 -8.17 -29.06 -2.82
N LYS A 312 -7.53 -29.12 -1.65
CA LYS A 312 -7.57 -28.06 -0.65
C LYS A 312 -6.25 -27.30 -0.67
N GLN A 313 -6.32 -25.99 -0.74
CA GLN A 313 -5.15 -25.17 -0.54
C GLN A 313 -5.08 -24.70 0.91
N ASN A 314 -3.88 -24.70 1.44
CA ASN A 314 -3.62 -23.94 2.65
C ASN A 314 -3.68 -22.47 2.27
N VAL A 315 -4.66 -21.75 2.77
CA VAL A 315 -4.87 -20.31 2.45
C VAL A 315 -3.77 -19.45 3.09
N GLY A 316 -2.66 -20.07 3.49
CA GLY A 316 -1.58 -19.48 4.27
C GLY A 316 -0.94 -18.25 3.65
N ALA A 317 -0.57 -18.29 2.38
CA ALA A 317 0.26 -17.25 1.80
C ALA A 317 -0.39 -15.86 1.68
N GLY A 318 -1.72 -15.78 1.51
CA GLY A 318 -2.44 -14.50 1.51
C GLY A 318 -2.80 -13.95 2.89
N ARG A 319 -2.48 -14.68 3.97
CA ARG A 319 -2.94 -14.38 5.32
C ARG A 319 -1.87 -13.86 6.27
N VAL A 320 -0.65 -13.76 5.81
CA VAL A 320 0.43 -13.14 6.58
C VAL A 320 0.39 -11.63 6.41
N ALA A 321 0.52 -10.90 7.51
CA ALA A 321 0.54 -9.44 7.52
C ALA A 321 1.23 -8.91 8.77
N ALA A 322 1.83 -7.73 8.63
CA ALA A 322 2.47 -6.99 9.71
C ALA A 322 2.03 -5.51 9.68
N GLY A 323 2.51 -4.72 10.62
CA GLY A 323 2.19 -3.31 10.71
C GLY A 323 2.85 -2.48 9.60
N ILE A 324 4.11 -2.11 9.77
CA ILE A 324 4.88 -1.27 8.83
C ILE A 324 6.17 -1.97 8.45
N TRP A 325 6.35 -2.30 7.16
CA TRP A 325 7.45 -3.18 6.76
C TRP A 325 7.87 -3.07 5.28
N PRO A 326 9.14 -3.41 4.94
CA PRO A 326 9.63 -3.56 3.57
C PRO A 326 9.60 -5.02 3.11
N TRP A 327 9.45 -5.22 1.81
CA TRP A 327 9.74 -6.46 1.11
C TRP A 327 10.86 -6.24 0.10
N LYS A 328 11.98 -6.96 0.26
CA LYS A 328 13.12 -6.90 -0.69
C LYS A 328 13.54 -5.47 -1.06
N CYS A 329 13.59 -4.59 -0.06
CA CYS A 329 14.11 -3.25 -0.20
C CYS A 329 15.60 -3.21 0.13
N LYS A 330 16.31 -2.23 -0.42
CA LYS A 330 17.71 -1.94 -0.11
C LYS A 330 17.84 -0.68 0.71
N ASP A 331 18.60 -0.75 1.81
CA ASP A 331 18.90 0.38 2.70
C ASP A 331 17.64 1.18 3.10
N ALA A 332 16.54 0.49 3.39
CA ALA A 332 15.27 1.11 3.77
C ALA A 332 15.36 1.74 5.17
N LEU A 333 14.85 2.97 5.32
CA LEU A 333 14.84 3.67 6.60
C LEU A 333 13.41 3.90 7.11
N PHE A 334 13.11 3.28 8.25
CA PHE A 334 11.85 3.41 8.98
C PHE A 334 12.12 4.13 10.30
N ARG A 335 11.59 5.32 10.49
CA ARG A 335 11.85 6.08 11.72
C ARG A 335 10.65 6.90 12.20
N TYR A 336 10.59 7.08 13.51
CA TYR A 336 9.54 7.87 14.16
C TYR A 336 8.13 7.39 13.80
N ASN A 337 7.95 6.10 13.50
CA ASN A 337 6.64 5.52 13.28
C ASN A 337 6.08 4.93 14.57
N GLU A 338 4.77 4.87 14.67
CA GLU A 338 4.05 4.18 15.75
C GLU A 338 3.21 3.05 15.16
N VAL A 339 3.27 1.85 15.79
CA VAL A 339 2.43 0.71 15.42
C VAL A 339 1.81 0.10 16.65
N ALA A 340 0.49 -0.03 16.63
CA ALA A 340 -0.26 -0.53 17.76
C ALA A 340 -1.36 -1.52 17.38
N ASP A 341 -1.61 -2.48 18.26
CA ASP A 341 -2.77 -3.37 18.21
C ASP A 341 -2.89 -4.17 16.89
N THR A 342 -1.75 -4.53 16.26
CA THR A 342 -1.75 -5.42 15.08
C THR A 342 -2.22 -6.80 15.51
N ARG A 343 -3.23 -7.35 14.81
CA ARG A 343 -3.84 -8.63 15.16
C ARG A 343 -2.96 -9.81 14.75
N LEU A 344 -2.98 -10.85 15.59
CA LEU A 344 -2.27 -12.10 15.33
C LEU A 344 -2.86 -12.80 14.11
N ASN A 345 -2.00 -13.03 13.16
CA ASN A 345 -2.16 -13.97 12.07
C ASN A 345 -0.96 -14.93 12.14
N GLN A 346 -0.36 -15.38 11.07
CA GLN A 346 0.92 -16.08 11.21
C GLN A 346 2.01 -15.14 11.73
N ASP A 347 1.99 -13.89 11.31
CA ASP A 347 2.94 -12.84 11.65
C ASP A 347 2.37 -11.90 12.74
N GLY A 348 1.77 -10.78 12.41
CA GLY A 348 1.06 -9.89 13.33
C GLY A 348 1.96 -9.01 14.19
N MET A 349 3.23 -8.82 13.83
CA MET A 349 4.15 -7.92 14.52
C MET A 349 4.00 -6.48 14.04
N ALA A 350 4.57 -5.56 14.83
CA ALA A 350 4.59 -4.14 14.46
C ALA A 350 5.46 -3.89 13.23
N TYR A 351 6.67 -4.43 13.23
CA TYR A 351 7.69 -4.23 12.21
C TYR A 351 8.23 -5.57 11.71
N ASP A 352 8.58 -5.63 10.41
CA ASP A 352 9.15 -6.81 9.81
C ASP A 352 10.23 -6.41 8.78
N ALA A 353 11.46 -6.86 8.97
CA ALA A 353 12.51 -6.71 7.98
C ALA A 353 12.52 -7.95 7.09
N ASP A 354 11.62 -7.97 6.08
CA ASP A 354 11.40 -9.17 5.28
C ASP A 354 12.24 -9.18 4.00
N SER A 355 13.13 -10.17 3.92
CA SER A 355 13.95 -10.47 2.72
C SER A 355 14.69 -9.25 2.15
N GLY A 356 15.01 -8.26 2.97
CA GLY A 356 15.66 -7.01 2.61
C GLY A 356 17.15 -6.99 2.97
N ASP A 357 17.87 -6.02 2.42
CA ASP A 357 19.29 -5.81 2.67
C ASP A 357 19.54 -4.41 3.22
N GLY A 358 19.93 -4.34 4.51
CA GLY A 358 20.27 -3.09 5.17
C GLY A 358 19.06 -2.26 5.65
N THR A 359 17.93 -2.88 5.98
CA THR A 359 16.78 -2.18 6.58
C THR A 359 17.14 -1.65 7.97
N VAL A 360 16.85 -0.39 8.23
CA VAL A 360 17.04 0.26 9.53
C VAL A 360 15.70 0.71 10.09
N TYR A 361 15.39 0.22 11.29
CA TYR A 361 14.30 0.75 12.13
C TYR A 361 14.92 1.57 13.26
N GLU A 362 14.61 2.86 13.35
CA GLU A 362 15.14 3.72 14.41
C GLU A 362 14.10 4.70 14.97
N TYR A 363 14.12 4.90 16.28
CA TYR A 363 13.23 5.83 16.98
C TYR A 363 11.74 5.55 16.73
N ASN A 364 11.37 4.28 16.50
CA ASN A 364 9.98 3.88 16.37
C ASN A 364 9.40 3.45 17.73
N TYR A 365 8.09 3.46 17.81
CA TYR A 365 7.33 2.98 18.95
C TYR A 365 6.38 1.87 18.56
N SER A 366 6.30 0.81 19.36
CA SER A 366 5.31 -0.25 19.20
C SER A 366 4.59 -0.56 20.51
N ARG A 367 3.33 -0.93 20.45
CA ARG A 367 2.56 -1.34 21.62
C ARG A 367 1.49 -2.37 21.32
N GLN A 368 1.39 -3.37 22.19
CA GLN A 368 0.31 -4.34 22.24
C GLN A 368 0.03 -5.07 20.91
N ASN A 369 1.05 -5.24 20.06
CA ASN A 369 0.94 -6.02 18.84
C ASN A 369 0.93 -7.53 19.20
N GLU A 370 -0.05 -8.24 18.71
CA GLU A 370 -0.27 -9.65 19.10
C GLU A 370 0.83 -10.59 18.57
N GLY A 371 1.48 -10.25 17.46
CA GLY A 371 2.62 -10.98 16.90
C GLY A 371 3.99 -10.57 17.43
N GLY A 372 4.07 -9.46 18.21
CA GLY A 372 5.31 -8.96 18.77
C GLY A 372 5.76 -7.63 18.19
N CYS A 373 6.99 -7.22 18.53
CA CYS A 373 7.54 -5.94 18.10
C CYS A 373 8.15 -6.02 16.70
N VAL A 374 9.20 -6.83 16.53
CA VAL A 374 9.97 -6.89 15.28
C VAL A 374 10.27 -8.32 14.85
N MET A 375 10.19 -8.55 13.55
CA MET A 375 10.64 -9.76 12.88
C MET A 375 11.78 -9.45 11.93
N PHE A 376 12.69 -10.41 11.79
CA PHE A 376 13.70 -10.47 10.73
C PHE A 376 13.41 -11.75 9.95
N CYS A 377 12.83 -11.61 8.76
CA CYS A 377 12.16 -12.71 8.09
C CYS A 377 12.94 -13.20 6.88
N MET A 378 13.17 -14.52 6.86
CA MET A 378 13.78 -15.28 5.77
C MET A 378 15.31 -15.15 5.67
N GLN A 379 15.90 -16.12 5.01
CA GLN A 379 17.37 -16.21 4.77
C GLN A 379 17.92 -15.02 3.97
N GLU A 380 17.05 -14.29 3.29
CA GLU A 380 17.40 -13.11 2.50
C GLU A 380 17.34 -11.79 3.31
N ALA A 381 16.95 -11.83 4.59
CA ALA A 381 16.92 -10.67 5.47
C ALA A 381 18.30 -10.44 6.09
N ILE A 382 19.14 -9.61 5.46
CA ILE A 382 20.54 -9.40 5.85
C ILE A 382 20.87 -7.96 6.20
N HIS A 383 21.88 -7.77 7.05
CA HIS A 383 22.41 -6.46 7.48
C HIS A 383 21.36 -5.52 8.08
N ASN A 384 20.28 -6.08 8.65
CA ASN A 384 19.19 -5.29 9.20
C ASN A 384 19.52 -4.79 10.61
N THR A 385 19.09 -3.58 10.94
CA THR A 385 19.34 -2.93 12.23
C THR A 385 18.04 -2.42 12.85
N PHE A 386 17.82 -2.77 14.11
CA PHE A 386 16.74 -2.26 14.94
C PHE A 386 17.36 -1.51 16.12
N ARG A 387 17.30 -0.15 16.15
CA ARG A 387 18.01 0.68 17.12
C ARG A 387 17.18 1.85 17.65
N ASN A 388 17.42 2.20 18.91
CA ASN A 388 16.77 3.34 19.57
C ASN A 388 15.23 3.28 19.51
N ASN A 389 14.63 2.09 19.43
CA ASN A 389 13.18 1.92 19.43
C ASN A 389 12.66 1.63 20.83
N VAL A 390 11.37 1.86 21.03
CA VAL A 390 10.66 1.50 22.24
C VAL A 390 9.53 0.54 21.92
N SER A 391 9.54 -0.64 22.52
CA SER A 391 8.45 -1.62 22.50
C SER A 391 7.76 -1.65 23.84
N TYR A 392 6.44 -1.48 23.85
CA TYR A 392 5.67 -1.48 25.10
C TYR A 392 4.58 -2.54 25.07
N ASP A 393 4.78 -3.60 25.84
CA ASP A 393 3.78 -4.65 26.08
C ASP A 393 3.31 -5.36 24.79
N ASP A 394 4.21 -5.58 23.83
CA ASP A 394 3.94 -6.43 22.66
C ASP A 394 3.78 -7.88 23.10
N LEU A 395 2.80 -8.62 22.52
CA LEU A 395 2.21 -9.78 23.18
C LEU A 395 2.77 -11.13 22.74
N GLY A 396 3.09 -11.30 21.46
CA GLY A 396 3.46 -12.61 20.89
C GLY A 396 4.90 -13.08 21.17
N GLY A 397 5.69 -12.25 21.74
CA GLY A 397 7.14 -12.28 21.88
C GLY A 397 7.72 -10.98 21.38
N THR A 398 8.84 -10.52 21.93
CA THR A 398 9.35 -9.19 21.58
C THR A 398 9.98 -9.20 20.21
N ILE A 399 10.83 -10.18 19.92
CA ILE A 399 11.51 -10.32 18.63
C ILE A 399 11.26 -11.68 18.00
N SER A 400 11.31 -11.75 16.68
CA SER A 400 11.11 -12.96 15.88
C SER A 400 12.21 -13.09 14.83
N PRO A 401 13.40 -13.65 15.18
CA PRO A 401 14.45 -13.94 14.21
C PRO A 401 14.08 -15.22 13.45
N SER A 402 13.59 -15.09 12.23
CA SER A 402 13.06 -16.21 11.44
C SER A 402 13.95 -16.52 10.25
N GLU A 403 14.86 -17.46 10.41
CA GLU A 403 15.83 -17.95 9.41
C GLU A 403 16.84 -16.89 8.90
N ASN A 404 16.77 -15.65 9.35
CA ASN A 404 17.69 -14.59 8.96
C ASN A 404 19.13 -14.90 9.44
N PRO A 405 20.17 -14.65 8.61
CA PRO A 405 21.56 -14.96 8.98
C PRO A 405 22.15 -13.96 9.96
N ASP A 406 21.67 -12.73 9.96
CA ASP A 406 22.14 -11.67 10.84
C ASP A 406 21.08 -10.62 11.13
N ALA A 407 21.21 -9.91 12.24
CA ALA A 407 20.53 -8.67 12.57
C ALA A 407 21.26 -8.01 13.75
N LEU A 408 21.15 -6.68 13.87
CA LEU A 408 21.68 -5.94 15.01
C LEU A 408 20.54 -5.27 15.78
N LEU A 409 20.42 -5.59 17.08
CA LEU A 409 19.53 -4.93 18.02
C LEU A 409 20.38 -4.09 18.97
N THR A 410 20.27 -2.76 18.91
CA THR A 410 21.08 -1.90 19.77
C THR A 410 20.32 -0.70 20.33
N ASP A 411 20.60 -0.38 21.59
CA ASP A 411 20.07 0.82 22.29
C ASP A 411 18.54 0.89 22.34
N ASN A 412 17.83 -0.24 22.30
CA ASN A 412 16.37 -0.29 22.39
C ASN A 412 15.89 -0.44 23.84
N ILE A 413 14.63 -0.06 24.07
CA ILE A 413 13.93 -0.28 25.35
C ILE A 413 12.73 -1.18 25.11
N PHE A 414 12.71 -2.34 25.75
CA PHE A 414 11.63 -3.31 25.65
C PHE A 414 10.92 -3.46 27.01
N TYR A 415 9.68 -3.01 27.09
CA TYR A 415 8.80 -3.27 28.23
C TYR A 415 8.04 -4.57 27.99
N VAL A 416 8.36 -5.62 28.73
CA VAL A 416 7.88 -6.98 28.45
C VAL A 416 6.97 -7.45 29.59
N ARG A 417 5.76 -7.87 29.25
CA ARG A 417 4.80 -8.45 30.20
C ARG A 417 5.31 -9.77 30.75
N LYS A 418 5.05 -10.02 32.05
CA LYS A 418 5.41 -11.28 32.68
C LYS A 418 4.84 -12.47 31.91
N GLY A 419 5.72 -13.42 31.56
CA GLY A 419 5.37 -14.64 30.83
C GLY A 419 5.40 -14.52 29.29
N VAL A 420 5.57 -13.34 28.73
CA VAL A 420 5.86 -13.13 27.31
C VAL A 420 7.35 -13.40 27.08
N PRO A 421 7.75 -14.27 26.16
CA PRO A 421 9.15 -14.53 25.87
C PRO A 421 9.76 -13.35 25.11
N PHE A 422 11.05 -13.09 25.34
CA PHE A 422 11.77 -12.08 24.56
C PHE A 422 11.88 -12.51 23.09
N VAL A 423 12.28 -13.75 22.84
CA VAL A 423 12.26 -14.35 21.50
C VAL A 423 10.97 -15.16 21.34
N ARG A 424 10.22 -14.88 20.27
CA ARG A 424 8.97 -15.56 19.96
C ARG A 424 9.18 -17.06 19.72
N LYS A 425 8.39 -17.89 20.37
CA LYS A 425 8.46 -19.35 20.20
C LYS A 425 8.10 -19.72 18.76
N ASN A 426 8.82 -20.70 18.22
CA ASN A 426 8.69 -21.21 16.84
C ASN A 426 9.07 -20.18 15.73
N MET A 427 9.66 -19.06 16.11
CA MET A 427 10.28 -18.08 15.21
C MET A 427 11.64 -17.67 15.75
N ASP A 428 12.44 -18.64 16.14
CA ASP A 428 13.74 -18.48 16.81
C ASP A 428 14.90 -19.12 16.00
N GLY A 429 14.64 -19.41 14.73
CA GLY A 429 15.61 -20.06 13.83
C GLY A 429 16.64 -19.14 13.18
N GLY A 430 16.56 -17.84 13.41
CA GLY A 430 17.48 -16.84 12.85
C GLY A 430 18.54 -16.38 13.84
N ASN A 431 19.44 -15.51 13.39
CA ASN A 431 20.55 -14.97 14.16
C ASN A 431 20.45 -13.45 14.36
N PHE A 432 20.89 -12.98 15.53
CA PHE A 432 21.00 -11.56 15.81
C PHE A 432 22.08 -11.29 16.86
N THR A 433 22.59 -10.07 16.88
CA THR A 433 23.48 -9.54 17.91
C THR A 433 22.77 -8.48 18.72
N GLU A 434 22.95 -8.50 20.06
CA GLU A 434 22.39 -7.53 20.98
C GLU A 434 23.47 -6.65 21.59
N GLU A 435 23.23 -5.33 21.62
CA GLU A 435 24.10 -4.37 22.24
C GLU A 435 23.26 -3.31 23.00
N ASN A 436 23.58 -3.04 24.26
CA ASN A 436 22.99 -1.96 25.06
C ASN A 436 21.45 -1.92 25.16
N ASN A 437 20.74 -3.01 24.87
CA ASN A 437 19.29 -3.03 25.03
C ASN A 437 18.87 -3.10 26.48
N GLN A 438 17.76 -2.44 26.82
CA GLN A 438 17.12 -2.53 28.13
C GLN A 438 15.85 -3.36 28.05
N ILE A 439 15.77 -4.42 28.85
CA ILE A 439 14.57 -5.25 28.97
C ILE A 439 13.99 -5.00 30.37
N ILE A 440 12.80 -4.40 30.39
CA ILE A 440 12.10 -4.01 31.62
C ILE A 440 10.85 -4.86 31.75
N GLN A 441 10.75 -5.61 32.85
CA GLN A 441 9.56 -6.43 33.11
C GLN A 441 8.43 -5.55 33.67
N LEU A 442 7.25 -5.62 33.04
CA LEU A 442 6.00 -5.00 33.49
C LEU A 442 5.33 -5.82 34.61
#